data_374afc9a15528d20214499d372d51831
#
_entry.id   374afc9a15528d20214499d372d51831
#
_cell.length_a   1.000
_cell.length_b   1.000
_cell.length_c   1.000
_cell.angle_alpha   90.00
_cell.angle_beta   90.00
_cell.angle_gamma   90.00
#
_symmetry.space_group_name_H-M   'P 1'
#
loop_
_entity.id
_entity.type
_entity.pdbx_description
1 polymer ?
#
loop_
_entity_poly.entity_id
_entity_poly.type
_entity_poly.pdbx_seq_one_letter_code
_entity_poly.pdbx_strand_id
1 'polypeptide(L)'
;ISTLEGHWLGGTPGAPWWYRKAQSGGQLVEQTTHIVDAIVYLAGRVTEVYAVGAKGTHADPPEGYDVEDATAVTLKFASGAVGSINSACSLKAGGGVGLDVFSPSVVLSYRDWNMSLKATKSRLETEDVRGEDNIFEIEDRAFVEAVMKKDPALIRCNYGQAFHAHHVTMAANRSLETGMPVQLADFV
;
A
#
# COMPACT_ATOMS: atom_id res chain seq x y z
N ILE A 1 -10.14 -13.73 6.24
CA ILE A 1 -9.07 -12.87 6.76
C ILE A 1 -9.60 -12.20 8.03
N SER A 2 -8.78 -12.20 9.08
CA SER A 2 -9.09 -11.52 10.34
C SER A 2 -8.44 -10.15 10.42
N THR A 3 -7.14 -10.08 10.10
CA THR A 3 -6.38 -8.82 10.07
C THR A 3 -5.26 -8.84 9.04
N LEU A 4 -4.81 -7.64 8.65
CA LEU A 4 -3.67 -7.43 7.75
C LEU A 4 -2.75 -6.36 8.35
N GLU A 5 -1.44 -6.52 8.14
CA GLU A 5 -0.43 -5.55 8.53
C GLU A 5 0.49 -5.27 7.35
N GLY A 6 0.39 -4.05 6.79
CA GLY A 6 1.20 -3.62 5.67
C GLY A 6 2.26 -2.59 6.06
N HIS A 7 3.34 -2.52 5.31
CA HIS A 7 4.32 -1.44 5.48
C HIS A 7 5.06 -1.10 4.19
N TRP A 8 5.42 0.19 4.11
CA TRP A 8 6.38 0.71 3.15
C TRP A 8 7.34 1.66 3.87
N LEU A 9 8.51 1.17 4.20
CA LEU A 9 9.48 1.86 5.04
C LEU A 9 10.75 2.13 4.22
N GLY A 10 10.95 3.38 3.81
CA GLY A 10 12.02 3.76 2.92
C GLY A 10 12.71 5.08 3.27
N GLY A 11 13.68 5.43 2.44
CA GLY A 11 14.38 6.69 2.50
C GLY A 11 13.67 7.81 1.73
N THR A 12 14.25 9.00 1.80
CA THR A 12 13.72 10.17 1.10
C THR A 12 13.73 9.95 -0.41
N PRO A 13 12.61 10.17 -1.09
CA PRO A 13 12.55 10.09 -2.55
C PRO A 13 13.53 11.04 -3.23
N GLY A 14 14.17 10.59 -4.31
CA GLY A 14 15.19 11.37 -5.01
C GLY A 14 14.65 12.52 -5.86
N ALA A 15 13.37 12.48 -6.25
CA ALA A 15 12.76 13.49 -7.11
C ALA A 15 12.08 14.59 -6.28
N PRO A 16 12.37 15.89 -6.52
CA PRO A 16 11.84 16.99 -5.72
C PRO A 16 10.32 17.07 -5.65
N TRP A 17 9.61 16.73 -6.72
CA TRP A 17 8.15 16.73 -6.75
C TRP A 17 7.53 15.70 -5.79
N TRP A 18 8.24 14.62 -5.53
CA TRP A 18 7.73 13.50 -4.75
C TRP A 18 7.56 13.83 -3.26
N TYR A 19 8.50 14.60 -2.68
CA TYR A 19 8.40 15.03 -1.28
C TYR A 19 7.66 16.37 -1.10
N ARG A 20 6.97 16.85 -2.14
CA ARG A 20 6.08 18.02 -2.08
C ARG A 20 4.63 17.57 -2.12
N LYS A 21 3.92 17.74 -1.00
CA LYS A 21 2.55 17.24 -0.81
C LYS A 21 1.59 17.66 -1.94
N ALA A 22 1.66 18.91 -2.37
CA ALA A 22 0.81 19.44 -3.44
C ALA A 22 1.06 18.80 -4.83
N GLN A 23 2.23 18.16 -5.03
CA GLN A 23 2.59 17.54 -6.30
C GLN A 23 2.39 16.02 -6.29
N SER A 24 2.72 15.38 -5.16
CA SER A 24 2.70 13.92 -5.02
C SER A 24 1.47 13.37 -4.31
N GLY A 25 0.80 14.18 -3.49
CA GLY A 25 -0.18 13.69 -2.52
C GLY A 25 0.46 13.04 -1.28
N GLY A 26 1.79 12.93 -1.22
CA GLY A 26 2.55 12.31 -0.14
C GLY A 26 2.78 10.81 -0.33
N GLN A 27 3.52 10.21 0.60
CA GLN A 27 3.97 8.83 0.49
C GLN A 27 2.83 7.80 0.42
N LEU A 28 1.70 8.06 1.08
CA LEU A 28 0.52 7.18 1.01
C LEU A 28 0.00 7.02 -0.41
N VAL A 29 0.06 8.10 -1.21
CA VAL A 29 -0.40 8.12 -2.60
C VAL A 29 0.65 7.56 -3.56
N GLU A 30 1.93 7.92 -3.37
CA GLU A 30 2.98 7.59 -4.32
C GLU A 30 3.58 6.19 -4.17
N GLN A 31 3.84 5.76 -2.94
CA GLN A 31 4.53 4.48 -2.70
C GLN A 31 3.66 3.48 -1.97
N THR A 32 3.05 3.89 -0.87
CA THR A 32 2.27 2.99 -0.02
C THR A 32 0.99 2.52 -0.72
N THR A 33 0.58 3.20 -1.78
CA THR A 33 -0.55 2.81 -2.64
C THR A 33 -0.43 1.37 -3.15
N HIS A 34 0.78 0.86 -3.41
CA HIS A 34 1.01 -0.52 -3.83
C HIS A 34 0.60 -1.53 -2.75
N ILE A 35 0.86 -1.20 -1.48
CA ILE A 35 0.43 -2.02 -0.34
C ILE A 35 -1.08 -1.90 -0.13
N VAL A 36 -1.64 -0.71 -0.30
CA VAL A 36 -3.10 -0.50 -0.25
C VAL A 36 -3.80 -1.31 -1.32
N ASP A 37 -3.29 -1.33 -2.54
CA ASP A 37 -3.84 -2.11 -3.65
C ASP A 37 -3.81 -3.62 -3.36
N ALA A 38 -2.67 -4.13 -2.88
CA ALA A 38 -2.53 -5.53 -2.47
C ALA A 38 -3.52 -5.89 -1.33
N ILE A 39 -3.69 -5.02 -0.35
CA ILE A 39 -4.64 -5.19 0.75
C ILE A 39 -6.09 -5.23 0.22
N VAL A 40 -6.46 -4.29 -0.65
CA VAL A 40 -7.79 -4.23 -1.27
C VAL A 40 -8.04 -5.48 -2.12
N TYR A 41 -7.05 -5.92 -2.89
CA TYR A 41 -7.14 -7.13 -3.69
C TYR A 41 -7.41 -8.37 -2.84
N LEU A 42 -6.76 -8.50 -1.68
CA LEU A 42 -6.86 -9.68 -0.81
C LEU A 42 -8.07 -9.65 0.14
N ALA A 43 -8.36 -8.50 0.74
CA ALA A 43 -9.39 -8.37 1.79
C ALA A 43 -10.68 -7.70 1.33
N GLY A 44 -10.69 -7.15 0.12
CA GLY A 44 -11.85 -6.53 -0.47
C GLY A 44 -12.07 -5.08 -0.02
N ARG A 45 -13.31 -4.64 -0.06
CA ARG A 45 -13.69 -3.24 0.09
C ARG A 45 -13.40 -2.69 1.50
N VAL A 46 -12.63 -1.61 1.56
CA VAL A 46 -12.45 -0.76 2.76
C VAL A 46 -13.68 0.12 2.96
N THR A 47 -14.13 0.28 4.19
CA THR A 47 -15.29 1.10 4.56
C THR A 47 -14.92 2.33 5.38
N GLU A 48 -13.89 2.24 6.22
CA GLU A 48 -13.44 3.33 7.10
C GLU A 48 -11.92 3.35 7.17
N VAL A 49 -11.35 4.55 7.18
CA VAL A 49 -9.92 4.81 7.32
C VAL A 49 -9.69 5.81 8.44
N TYR A 50 -8.68 5.55 9.29
CA TYR A 50 -8.14 6.53 10.22
C TYR A 50 -6.62 6.56 10.09
N ALA A 51 -6.03 7.76 10.01
CA ALA A 51 -4.61 7.95 9.83
C ALA A 51 -4.04 9.02 10.77
N VAL A 52 -2.83 8.75 11.26
CA VAL A 52 -2.00 9.72 12.00
C VAL A 52 -0.63 9.80 11.34
N GLY A 53 -0.03 10.98 11.38
CA GLY A 53 1.26 11.24 10.74
C GLY A 53 2.24 11.94 11.67
N ALA A 54 3.52 11.66 11.47
CA ALA A 54 4.63 12.36 12.12
C ALA A 54 5.29 13.31 11.13
N LYS A 55 5.64 14.53 11.60
CA LYS A 55 6.45 15.53 10.89
C LYS A 55 7.57 16.03 11.78
N GLY A 56 8.70 16.39 11.17
CA GLY A 56 9.86 16.94 11.89
C GLY A 56 10.74 15.88 12.55
N THR A 57 10.57 14.60 12.19
CA THR A 57 11.45 13.51 12.62
C THR A 57 12.56 13.20 11.59
N HIS A 58 12.46 13.79 10.40
CA HIS A 58 13.49 13.67 9.35
C HIS A 58 14.73 14.46 9.78
N ALA A 59 15.88 13.79 9.92
CA ALA A 59 17.10 14.41 10.45
C ALA A 59 17.71 15.47 9.52
N ASP A 60 17.50 15.34 8.21
CA ASP A 60 18.10 16.20 7.19
C ASP A 60 17.14 16.31 5.98
N PRO A 61 16.00 16.99 6.13
CA PRO A 61 15.02 17.10 5.06
C PRO A 61 15.54 17.99 3.92
N PRO A 62 15.33 17.61 2.66
CA PRO A 62 15.69 18.47 1.53
C PRO A 62 14.81 19.73 1.49
N GLU A 63 15.29 20.75 0.80
CA GLU A 63 14.54 22.01 0.65
C GLU A 63 13.16 21.76 0.01
N GLY A 64 12.12 22.33 0.65
CA GLY A 64 10.73 22.19 0.19
C GLY A 64 10.07 20.85 0.54
N TYR A 65 10.68 20.05 1.43
CA TYR A 65 10.06 18.86 1.98
C TYR A 65 8.88 19.23 2.90
N ASP A 66 7.67 18.74 2.56
CA ASP A 66 6.45 19.08 3.30
C ASP A 66 5.49 17.90 3.51
N VAL A 67 5.90 16.69 3.11
CA VAL A 67 5.14 15.46 3.35
C VAL A 67 5.34 14.94 4.78
N GLU A 68 4.52 13.98 5.21
CA GLU A 68 4.71 13.28 6.47
C GLU A 68 5.97 12.41 6.43
N ASP A 69 6.80 12.46 7.48
CA ASP A 69 8.00 11.61 7.63
C ASP A 69 7.62 10.14 7.81
N ALA A 70 6.52 9.92 8.52
CA ALA A 70 5.93 8.61 8.74
C ALA A 70 4.42 8.72 8.93
N THR A 71 3.70 7.66 8.59
CA THR A 71 2.25 7.56 8.82
C THR A 71 1.88 6.19 9.37
N ALA A 72 0.85 6.16 10.21
CA ALA A 72 0.18 4.95 10.66
C ALA A 72 -1.30 5.07 10.29
N VAL A 73 -1.80 4.06 9.59
CA VAL A 73 -3.18 4.01 9.07
C VAL A 73 -3.87 2.78 9.60
N THR A 74 -5.13 2.91 10.01
CA THR A 74 -6.02 1.80 10.33
C THR A 74 -7.16 1.72 9.34
N LEU A 75 -7.57 0.50 9.01
CA LEU A 75 -8.58 0.19 8.01
C LEU A 75 -9.66 -0.71 8.60
N LYS A 76 -10.91 -0.44 8.25
CA LYS A 76 -12.02 -1.40 8.43
C LYS A 76 -12.53 -1.85 7.08
N PHE A 77 -12.88 -3.12 6.98
CA PHE A 77 -13.37 -3.74 5.75
C PHE A 77 -14.85 -4.09 5.85
N ALA A 78 -15.52 -4.13 4.72
CA ALA A 78 -16.92 -4.57 4.63
C ALA A 78 -17.13 -6.03 5.11
N SER A 79 -16.09 -6.84 5.05
CA SER A 79 -16.07 -8.22 5.56
C SER A 79 -16.02 -8.33 7.08
N GLY A 80 -15.76 -7.22 7.79
CA GLY A 80 -15.49 -7.20 9.23
C GLY A 80 -14.00 -7.38 9.60
N ALA A 81 -13.13 -7.64 8.62
CA ALA A 81 -11.69 -7.63 8.84
C ALA A 81 -11.20 -6.23 9.21
N VAL A 82 -10.03 -6.16 9.85
CA VAL A 82 -9.33 -4.89 10.15
C VAL A 82 -7.91 -4.94 9.59
N GLY A 83 -7.30 -3.78 9.39
CA GLY A 83 -5.93 -3.73 8.91
C GLY A 83 -5.19 -2.51 9.44
N SER A 84 -3.87 -2.57 9.37
CA SER A 84 -2.97 -1.45 9.63
C SER A 84 -1.92 -1.33 8.54
N ILE A 85 -1.49 -0.09 8.29
CA ILE A 85 -0.40 0.22 7.36
C ILE A 85 0.51 1.23 8.02
N ASN A 86 1.81 0.94 8.02
CA ASN A 86 2.84 1.87 8.43
C ASN A 86 3.69 2.29 7.23
N SER A 87 3.93 3.57 7.05
CA SER A 87 4.84 4.06 6.03
C SER A 87 5.80 5.11 6.57
N ALA A 88 6.99 5.15 6.01
CA ALA A 88 7.99 6.18 6.30
C ALA A 88 8.86 6.44 5.08
N CYS A 89 9.23 7.71 4.87
CA CYS A 89 10.11 8.13 3.77
C CYS A 89 11.34 8.92 4.24
N SER A 90 11.73 8.75 5.50
CA SER A 90 12.86 9.45 6.14
C SER A 90 13.93 8.51 6.72
N LEU A 91 13.84 7.20 6.46
CA LEU A 91 14.68 6.17 7.06
C LEU A 91 15.95 5.93 6.24
N LYS A 92 17.11 6.36 6.74
CA LYS A 92 18.41 6.14 6.08
C LYS A 92 18.78 4.64 5.96
N ALA A 93 18.38 3.85 6.94
CA ALA A 93 18.63 2.41 6.94
C ALA A 93 17.65 1.60 6.08
N GLY A 94 16.58 2.26 5.61
CA GLY A 94 15.44 1.57 5.02
C GLY A 94 14.63 0.78 6.07
N GLY A 95 13.69 0.00 5.63
CA GLY A 95 12.82 -0.83 6.48
C GLY A 95 12.06 -1.86 5.67
N GLY A 96 12.12 -1.72 4.34
CA GLY A 96 11.54 -2.65 3.40
C GLY A 96 10.04 -2.44 3.10
N VAL A 97 9.55 -3.35 2.30
CA VAL A 97 8.16 -3.43 1.87
C VAL A 97 7.61 -4.79 2.28
N GLY A 98 6.40 -4.82 2.81
CA GLY A 98 5.79 -6.09 3.20
C GLY A 98 4.33 -5.98 3.56
N LEU A 99 3.70 -7.16 3.56
CA LEU A 99 2.30 -7.34 3.94
C LEU A 99 2.15 -8.70 4.62
N ASP A 100 1.60 -8.69 5.82
CA ASP A 100 1.19 -9.90 6.53
C ASP A 100 -0.34 -10.00 6.53
N VAL A 101 -0.86 -11.18 6.21
CA VAL A 101 -2.29 -11.48 6.21
C VAL A 101 -2.56 -12.62 7.17
N PHE A 102 -3.40 -12.37 8.15
CA PHE A 102 -3.73 -13.32 9.20
C PHE A 102 -5.16 -13.85 9.03
N SER A 103 -5.28 -15.15 9.01
CA SER A 103 -6.56 -15.84 9.03
C SER A 103 -6.54 -17.00 10.03
N PRO A 104 -7.68 -17.58 10.39
CA PRO A 104 -7.71 -18.71 11.33
C PRO A 104 -6.91 -19.94 10.89
N SER A 105 -6.67 -20.10 9.58
CA SER A 105 -6.07 -21.31 9.01
C SER A 105 -4.68 -21.09 8.41
N VAL A 106 -4.32 -19.85 8.08
CA VAL A 106 -3.04 -19.55 7.43
C VAL A 106 -2.59 -18.12 7.73
N VAL A 107 -1.28 -17.95 7.89
CA VAL A 107 -0.62 -16.64 7.84
C VAL A 107 0.15 -16.55 6.53
N LEU A 108 -0.07 -15.48 5.78
CA LEU A 108 0.65 -15.18 4.56
C LEU A 108 1.56 -13.98 4.83
N SER A 109 2.85 -14.12 4.54
CA SER A 109 3.85 -13.07 4.71
C SER A 109 4.48 -12.74 3.36
N TYR A 110 4.10 -11.59 2.80
CA TYR A 110 4.71 -11.05 1.59
C TYR A 110 5.87 -10.13 1.96
N ARG A 111 6.99 -10.26 1.26
CA ARG A 111 8.21 -9.47 1.52
C ARG A 111 8.83 -8.98 0.23
N ASP A 112 9.56 -7.90 0.39
CA ASP A 112 10.34 -7.24 -0.65
C ASP A 112 9.51 -6.72 -1.84
N TRP A 113 10.20 -6.08 -2.74
CA TRP A 113 9.59 -5.46 -3.91
C TRP A 113 8.96 -6.49 -4.88
N ASN A 114 9.53 -7.67 -4.93
CA ASN A 114 9.06 -8.76 -5.78
C ASN A 114 7.96 -9.61 -5.13
N MET A 115 7.49 -9.22 -3.93
CA MET A 115 6.40 -9.88 -3.21
C MET A 115 6.61 -11.39 -3.03
N SER A 116 7.83 -11.80 -2.62
CA SER A 116 8.05 -13.18 -2.19
C SER A 116 7.06 -13.55 -1.08
N LEU A 117 6.54 -14.76 -1.11
CA LEU A 117 5.49 -15.20 -0.19
C LEU A 117 5.95 -16.36 0.68
N LYS A 118 5.72 -16.23 1.99
CA LYS A 118 5.75 -17.34 2.92
C LYS A 118 4.34 -17.62 3.45
N ALA A 119 3.84 -18.83 3.20
CA ALA A 119 2.59 -19.31 3.75
C ALA A 119 2.83 -20.24 4.94
N THR A 120 2.29 -19.91 6.11
CA THR A 120 2.42 -20.69 7.34
C THR A 120 1.06 -21.23 7.77
N LYS A 121 0.83 -22.53 7.61
CA LYS A 121 -0.42 -23.22 7.97
C LYS A 121 -0.38 -23.77 9.39
N SER A 122 0.82 -24.14 9.89
CA SER A 122 1.04 -24.57 11.27
C SER A 122 2.51 -24.32 11.65
N ARG A 123 2.89 -24.61 12.90
CA ARG A 123 4.28 -24.50 13.35
C ARG A 123 5.26 -25.37 12.56
N LEU A 124 4.76 -26.41 11.91
CA LEU A 124 5.57 -27.42 11.19
C LEU A 124 5.31 -27.39 9.67
N GLU A 125 4.35 -26.62 9.20
CA GLU A 125 3.96 -26.58 7.80
C GLU A 125 4.07 -25.14 7.26
N THR A 126 5.16 -24.92 6.52
CA THR A 126 5.43 -23.65 5.82
C THR A 126 5.70 -23.94 4.35
N GLU A 127 5.30 -23.01 3.51
CA GLU A 127 5.56 -23.03 2.07
C GLU A 127 6.15 -21.66 1.68
N ASP A 128 7.30 -21.69 1.00
CA ASP A 128 7.95 -20.49 0.49
C ASP A 128 7.76 -20.42 -1.02
N VAL A 129 7.23 -19.31 -1.50
CA VAL A 129 7.06 -19.03 -2.93
C VAL A 129 7.95 -17.85 -3.29
N ARG A 130 8.84 -18.06 -4.24
CA ARG A 130 9.71 -16.99 -4.75
C ARG A 130 8.87 -15.94 -5.46
N GLY A 131 9.22 -14.67 -5.23
CA GLY A 131 8.63 -13.55 -5.97
C GLY A 131 9.11 -13.50 -7.42
N GLU A 132 8.47 -12.66 -8.21
CA GLU A 132 8.76 -12.48 -9.63
C GLU A 132 10.02 -11.61 -9.83
N ASP A 133 10.90 -12.00 -10.76
CA ASP A 133 12.15 -11.26 -10.99
C ASP A 133 11.95 -10.00 -11.86
N ASN A 134 11.10 -10.04 -12.86
CA ASN A 134 10.93 -8.96 -13.85
C ASN A 134 9.52 -8.36 -13.80
N ILE A 135 9.12 -7.83 -12.64
CA ILE A 135 7.74 -7.37 -12.41
C ILE A 135 7.29 -6.31 -13.42
N PHE A 136 8.15 -5.36 -13.78
CA PHE A 136 7.84 -4.32 -14.77
C PHE A 136 7.65 -4.90 -16.17
N GLU A 137 8.51 -5.85 -16.59
CA GLU A 137 8.37 -6.52 -17.88
C GLU A 137 7.07 -7.34 -17.93
N ILE A 138 6.69 -8.00 -16.83
CA ILE A 138 5.44 -8.77 -16.73
C ILE A 138 4.23 -7.85 -16.89
N GLU A 139 4.24 -6.70 -16.22
CA GLU A 139 3.18 -5.69 -16.29
C GLU A 139 3.05 -5.11 -17.70
N ASP A 140 4.15 -4.61 -18.27
CA ASP A 140 4.19 -4.02 -19.60
C ASP A 140 3.75 -5.03 -20.67
N ARG A 141 4.22 -6.28 -20.57
CA ARG A 141 3.83 -7.34 -21.49
C ARG A 141 2.33 -7.63 -21.44
N ALA A 142 1.75 -7.69 -20.25
CA ALA A 142 0.30 -7.90 -20.10
C ALA A 142 -0.50 -6.76 -20.73
N PHE A 143 -0.07 -5.51 -20.56
CA PHE A 143 -0.71 -4.35 -21.17
C PHE A 143 -0.60 -4.36 -22.70
N VAL A 144 0.61 -4.56 -23.23
CA VAL A 144 0.85 -4.63 -24.70
C VAL A 144 0.02 -5.76 -25.32
N GLU A 145 -0.02 -6.93 -24.68
CA GLU A 145 -0.81 -8.06 -25.16
C GLU A 145 -2.31 -7.77 -25.18
N ALA A 146 -2.83 -7.10 -24.13
CA ALA A 146 -4.23 -6.67 -24.09
C ALA A 146 -4.57 -5.72 -25.25
N VAL A 147 -3.69 -4.76 -25.55
CA VAL A 147 -3.87 -3.82 -26.66
C VAL A 147 -3.82 -4.55 -28.00
N MET A 148 -2.84 -5.45 -28.23
CA MET A 148 -2.68 -6.19 -29.47
C MET A 148 -3.88 -7.10 -29.75
N LYS A 149 -4.38 -7.78 -28.72
CA LYS A 149 -5.52 -8.70 -28.82
C LYS A 149 -6.86 -7.96 -28.75
N LYS A 150 -6.87 -6.67 -28.45
CA LYS A 150 -8.08 -5.87 -28.15
C LYS A 150 -8.95 -6.51 -27.07
N ASP A 151 -8.30 -7.11 -26.08
CA ASP A 151 -8.94 -7.84 -24.99
C ASP A 151 -8.60 -7.21 -23.63
N PRO A 152 -9.49 -6.35 -23.09
CA PRO A 152 -9.26 -5.70 -21.79
C PRO A 152 -9.29 -6.68 -20.60
N ALA A 153 -9.80 -7.93 -20.79
CA ALA A 153 -9.81 -8.93 -19.72
C ALA A 153 -8.41 -9.42 -19.34
N LEU A 154 -7.40 -9.18 -20.18
CA LEU A 154 -6.00 -9.45 -19.87
C LEU A 154 -5.41 -8.45 -18.87
N ILE A 155 -6.03 -7.29 -18.67
CA ILE A 155 -5.66 -6.31 -17.63
C ILE A 155 -6.20 -6.81 -16.29
N ARG A 156 -5.32 -7.25 -15.40
CA ARG A 156 -5.70 -7.85 -14.11
C ARG A 156 -6.25 -6.85 -13.09
N CYS A 157 -5.80 -5.59 -13.16
CA CYS A 157 -6.31 -4.49 -12.37
C CYS A 157 -6.87 -3.43 -13.30
N ASN A 158 -8.18 -3.35 -13.44
CA ASN A 158 -8.81 -2.33 -14.27
C ASN A 158 -8.89 -0.99 -13.51
N TYR A 159 -9.22 0.08 -14.25
CA TYR A 159 -9.28 1.43 -13.70
C TYR A 159 -10.20 1.56 -12.47
N GLY A 160 -11.34 0.88 -12.47
CA GLY A 160 -12.27 0.91 -11.33
C GLY A 160 -11.71 0.26 -10.07
N GLN A 161 -10.92 -0.81 -10.22
CA GLN A 161 -10.22 -1.45 -9.10
C GLN A 161 -9.10 -0.56 -8.57
N ALA A 162 -8.26 -0.02 -9.46
CA ALA A 162 -7.21 0.93 -9.09
C ALA A 162 -7.79 2.20 -8.43
N PHE A 163 -8.93 2.69 -8.92
CA PHE A 163 -9.62 3.84 -8.32
C PHE A 163 -9.99 3.59 -6.86
N HIS A 164 -10.45 2.38 -6.50
CA HIS A 164 -10.79 2.09 -5.11
C HIS A 164 -9.55 2.14 -4.18
N ALA A 165 -8.42 1.59 -4.61
CA ALA A 165 -7.17 1.70 -3.84
C ALA A 165 -6.74 3.16 -3.68
N HIS A 166 -6.79 3.95 -4.76
CA HIS A 166 -6.50 5.38 -4.71
C HIS A 166 -7.47 6.14 -3.79
N HIS A 167 -8.75 5.83 -3.83
CA HIS A 167 -9.77 6.43 -2.95
C HIS A 167 -9.45 6.20 -1.47
N VAL A 168 -8.95 5.00 -1.12
CA VAL A 168 -8.49 4.68 0.25
C VAL A 168 -7.30 5.56 0.65
N THR A 169 -6.31 5.76 -0.23
CA THR A 169 -5.14 6.61 0.07
C THR A 169 -5.53 8.08 0.24
N MET A 170 -6.47 8.57 -0.56
CA MET A 170 -6.99 9.94 -0.44
C MET A 170 -7.81 10.13 0.83
N ALA A 171 -8.62 9.13 1.22
CA ALA A 171 -9.34 9.14 2.50
C ALA A 171 -8.38 9.13 3.69
N ALA A 172 -7.26 8.39 3.60
CA ALA A 172 -6.21 8.44 4.62
C ALA A 172 -5.56 9.83 4.72
N ASN A 173 -5.26 10.49 3.59
CA ASN A 173 -4.81 11.88 3.59
C ASN A 173 -5.83 12.82 4.23
N ARG A 174 -7.10 12.65 3.92
CA ARG A 174 -8.17 13.45 4.56
C ARG A 174 -8.22 13.23 6.07
N SER A 175 -8.01 11.99 6.52
CA SER A 175 -7.92 11.68 7.94
C SER A 175 -6.71 12.35 8.63
N LEU A 176 -5.54 12.38 7.97
CA LEU A 176 -4.35 13.11 8.44
C LEU A 176 -4.63 14.61 8.62
N GLU A 177 -5.37 15.22 7.69
CA GLU A 177 -5.71 16.64 7.73
C GLU A 177 -6.70 17.00 8.84
N THR A 178 -7.70 16.15 9.04
CA THR A 178 -8.82 16.42 9.96
C THR A 178 -8.61 15.85 11.36
N GLY A 179 -7.72 14.88 11.52
CA GLY A 179 -7.58 14.08 12.74
C GLY A 179 -8.76 13.18 13.05
N MET A 180 -9.65 12.95 12.09
CA MET A 180 -10.87 12.18 12.26
C MET A 180 -10.91 10.96 11.32
N PRO A 181 -11.61 9.87 11.73
CA PRO A 181 -11.91 8.77 10.81
C PRO A 181 -12.73 9.24 9.61
N VAL A 182 -12.49 8.64 8.46
CA VAL A 182 -13.19 8.92 7.20
C VAL A 182 -13.96 7.67 6.77
N GLN A 183 -15.26 7.82 6.58
CA GLN A 183 -16.13 6.81 5.97
C GLN A 183 -16.01 6.93 4.45
N LEU A 184 -15.63 5.84 3.76
CA LEU A 184 -15.43 5.90 2.31
C LEU A 184 -16.74 6.14 1.54
N ALA A 185 -17.89 5.80 2.11
CA ALA A 185 -19.20 6.05 1.49
C ALA A 185 -19.52 7.55 1.42
N ASP A 186 -19.00 8.35 2.34
CA ASP A 186 -19.25 9.78 2.48
C ASP A 186 -18.12 10.64 1.87
N PHE A 187 -17.05 10.00 1.43
CA PHE A 187 -15.87 10.64 0.86
C PHE A 187 -15.94 10.63 -0.68
N VAL A 188 -16.10 11.83 -1.27
CA VAL A 188 -16.20 12.05 -2.72
C VAL A 188 -15.02 12.85 -3.24
#